data_d8dd460c4b248270bfd5519a873e152a
#
_entry.id   d8dd460c4b248270bfd5519a873e152a
#
_cell.length_a   1.000
_cell.length_b   1.000
_cell.length_c   1.000
_cell.angle_alpha   90.00
_cell.angle_beta   90.00
_cell.angle_gamma   90.00
#
_symmetry.space_group_name_H-M   'P 1'
#
loop_
_entity.id
_entity.type
_entity.pdbx_description
1 polymer ?
#
loop_
_entity_poly.entity_id
_entity_poly.type
_entity_poly.pdbx_seq_one_letter_code
_entity_poly.pdbx_strand_id
1 'polypeptide(L)'
;NSRVSADDDVYIVGDFCYWSGRTPDWYLRQLKGHKHLIIGNHDKATLDCENAAKYLESVEKMQHVTAEDKQICLCHYPLAEWYKSRHGSWLIYGHIHGARDEVYEFMKTRERALNAGACINNYTPVSFNELVRNNKAFQEKDS
;
A
#
# COMPACT_ATOMS: atom_id res chain seq x y z
N ASN A 1 -2.61 0.83 15.45
CA ASN A 1 -3.81 1.16 16.22
C ASN A 1 -3.70 2.50 16.96
N SER A 2 -2.50 2.99 17.23
CA SER A 2 -2.28 4.33 17.79
C SER A 2 -2.54 5.45 16.79
N ARG A 3 -2.57 5.16 15.51
CA ARG A 3 -2.71 6.13 14.41
C ARG A 3 -4.04 6.04 13.67
N VAL A 4 -4.74 4.93 13.79
CA VAL A 4 -5.97 4.63 13.05
C VAL A 4 -7.16 4.67 13.97
N SER A 5 -8.20 5.42 13.58
CA SER A 5 -9.51 5.42 14.23
C SER A 5 -10.42 4.31 13.66
N ALA A 6 -11.55 4.07 14.33
CA ALA A 6 -12.51 3.06 13.86
C ALA A 6 -13.13 3.39 12.50
N ASP A 7 -13.24 4.68 12.19
CA ASP A 7 -13.91 5.18 10.98
C ASP A 7 -12.95 5.46 9.81
N ASP A 8 -11.64 5.22 10.00
CA ASP A 8 -10.66 5.43 8.94
C ASP A 8 -10.68 4.28 7.93
N ASP A 9 -10.50 4.60 6.65
CA ASP A 9 -10.19 3.63 5.61
C ASP A 9 -8.69 3.36 5.56
N VAL A 10 -8.31 2.08 5.67
CA VAL A 10 -6.92 1.64 5.65
C VAL A 10 -6.68 0.74 4.44
N TYR A 11 -5.84 1.18 3.53
CA TYR A 11 -5.47 0.43 2.33
C TYR A 11 -4.15 -0.31 2.57
N ILE A 12 -4.22 -1.64 2.54
CA ILE A 12 -3.07 -2.54 2.64
C ILE A 12 -2.63 -2.85 1.23
N VAL A 13 -1.47 -2.32 0.83
CA VAL A 13 -0.99 -2.41 -0.56
C VAL A 13 -0.21 -3.71 -0.80
N GLY A 14 -0.81 -4.82 -0.39
CA GLY A 14 -0.32 -6.17 -0.59
C GLY A 14 0.70 -6.69 0.40
N ASP A 15 0.88 -8.01 0.38
CA ASP A 15 1.79 -8.76 1.23
C ASP A 15 1.54 -8.54 2.73
N PHE A 16 0.26 -8.68 3.11
CA PHE A 16 -0.19 -8.41 4.47
C PHE A 16 0.40 -9.39 5.49
N CYS A 17 0.37 -10.68 5.16
CA CYS A 17 0.73 -11.73 6.10
C CYS A 17 1.50 -12.84 5.40
N TYR A 18 2.82 -12.86 5.59
CA TYR A 18 3.72 -13.83 4.95
C TYR A 18 4.74 -14.35 5.95
N TRP A 19 4.83 -15.68 6.12
CA TRP A 19 5.72 -16.34 7.09
C TRP A 19 5.58 -15.80 8.51
N SER A 20 4.36 -15.40 8.90
CA SER A 20 4.06 -14.87 10.22
C SER A 20 3.71 -15.98 11.21
N GLY A 21 3.92 -15.75 12.49
CA GLY A 21 3.67 -16.75 13.54
C GLY A 21 2.19 -16.99 13.86
N ARG A 22 1.27 -16.19 13.25
CA ARG A 22 -0.17 -16.28 13.46
C ARG A 22 -0.91 -16.22 12.12
N THR A 23 -2.18 -16.63 12.15
CA THR A 23 -3.07 -16.57 10.97
C THR A 23 -3.45 -15.13 10.61
N PRO A 24 -3.78 -14.84 9.34
CA PRO A 24 -4.16 -13.48 8.91
C PRO A 24 -5.33 -12.90 9.72
N ASP A 25 -6.35 -13.69 10.04
CA ASP A 25 -7.49 -13.25 10.82
C ASP A 25 -7.11 -12.85 12.27
N TRP A 26 -6.10 -13.52 12.84
CA TRP A 26 -5.60 -13.17 14.17
C TRP A 26 -5.04 -11.74 14.19
N TYR A 27 -4.34 -11.31 13.13
CA TYR A 27 -3.86 -9.94 13.02
C TYR A 27 -5.00 -8.97 12.70
N LEU A 28 -5.79 -9.24 11.66
CA LEU A 28 -6.83 -8.34 11.15
C LEU A 28 -7.88 -7.95 12.20
N ARG A 29 -8.30 -8.90 13.04
CA ARG A 29 -9.30 -8.64 14.08
C ARG A 29 -8.86 -7.63 15.13
N GLN A 30 -7.56 -7.41 15.28
CA GLN A 30 -6.99 -6.48 16.25
C GLN A 30 -6.77 -5.09 15.69
N LEU A 31 -6.84 -4.95 14.37
CA LEU A 31 -6.56 -3.69 13.66
C LEU A 31 -7.83 -2.87 13.53
N LYS A 32 -7.72 -1.59 13.86
CA LYS A 32 -8.79 -0.60 13.70
C LYS A 32 -8.99 -0.21 12.24
N GLY A 33 -10.13 0.43 11.98
CA GLY A 33 -10.50 0.98 10.69
C GLY A 33 -11.09 -0.02 9.70
N HIS A 34 -11.60 0.49 8.61
CA HIS A 34 -12.12 -0.25 7.47
C HIS A 34 -10.95 -0.69 6.59
N LYS A 35 -10.63 -1.98 6.59
CA LYS A 35 -9.44 -2.49 5.92
C LYS A 35 -9.74 -2.96 4.51
N HIS A 36 -8.96 -2.48 3.55
CA HIS A 36 -9.03 -2.82 2.13
C HIS A 36 -7.71 -3.46 1.71
N LEU A 37 -7.76 -4.68 1.16
CA LEU A 37 -6.58 -5.39 0.70
C LEU A 37 -6.41 -5.22 -0.82
N ILE A 38 -5.26 -4.72 -1.23
CA ILE A 38 -4.77 -4.81 -2.60
C ILE A 38 -3.84 -6.03 -2.65
N ILE A 39 -4.20 -7.03 -3.43
CA ILE A 39 -3.54 -8.33 -3.41
C ILE A 39 -2.09 -8.24 -3.90
N GLY A 40 -1.17 -8.70 -3.08
CA GLY A 40 0.24 -8.89 -3.42
C GLY A 40 0.58 -10.35 -3.75
N ASN A 41 1.81 -10.60 -4.14
CA ASN A 41 2.29 -11.94 -4.52
C ASN A 41 2.42 -12.90 -3.32
N HIS A 42 2.45 -12.39 -2.09
CA HIS A 42 2.53 -13.19 -0.86
C HIS A 42 1.23 -13.22 -0.05
N ASP A 43 0.08 -12.91 -0.64
CA ASP A 43 -1.21 -12.86 0.06
C ASP A 43 -2.02 -14.16 0.01
N LYS A 44 -1.44 -15.25 -0.53
CA LYS A 44 -2.17 -16.53 -0.63
C LYS A 44 -2.77 -16.97 0.70
N ALA A 45 -2.01 -16.92 1.79
CA ALA A 45 -2.49 -17.31 3.11
C ALA A 45 -3.68 -16.44 3.58
N THR A 46 -3.67 -15.14 3.25
CA THR A 46 -4.77 -14.23 3.57
C THR A 46 -6.02 -14.54 2.75
N LEU A 47 -5.85 -14.82 1.46
CA LEU A 47 -6.95 -15.16 0.55
C LEU A 47 -7.59 -16.52 0.88
N ASP A 48 -6.80 -17.50 1.32
CA ASP A 48 -7.28 -18.83 1.68
C ASP A 48 -7.92 -18.86 3.10
N CYS A 49 -7.78 -17.79 3.88
CA CYS A 49 -8.32 -17.71 5.23
C CYS A 49 -9.75 -17.15 5.24
N GLU A 50 -10.76 -18.03 5.30
CA GLU A 50 -12.17 -17.62 5.31
C GLU A 50 -12.49 -16.61 6.41
N ASN A 51 -11.88 -16.74 7.59
CA ASN A 51 -12.10 -15.82 8.69
C ASN A 51 -11.50 -14.43 8.44
N ALA A 52 -10.42 -14.33 7.67
CA ALA A 52 -9.81 -13.04 7.30
C ALA A 52 -10.78 -12.17 6.50
N ALA A 53 -11.58 -12.78 5.61
CA ALA A 53 -12.56 -12.06 4.79
C ALA A 53 -13.58 -11.25 5.62
N LYS A 54 -13.86 -11.68 6.86
CA LYS A 54 -14.80 -10.99 7.76
C LYS A 54 -14.30 -9.62 8.25
N TYR A 55 -13.00 -9.38 8.14
CA TYR A 55 -12.34 -8.16 8.61
C TYR A 55 -11.86 -7.26 7.46
N LEU A 56 -12.16 -7.65 6.22
CA LEU A 56 -11.78 -6.90 5.01
C LEU A 56 -13.03 -6.36 4.32
N GLU A 57 -13.09 -5.05 4.11
CA GLU A 57 -14.18 -4.38 3.39
C GLU A 57 -14.09 -4.66 1.88
N SER A 58 -12.88 -4.76 1.35
CA SER A 58 -12.64 -5.11 -0.05
C SER A 58 -11.33 -5.87 -0.23
N VAL A 59 -11.29 -6.68 -1.27
CA VAL A 59 -10.11 -7.46 -1.69
C VAL A 59 -10.03 -7.37 -3.21
N GLU A 60 -9.06 -6.63 -3.72
CA GLU A 60 -8.92 -6.33 -5.14
C GLU A 60 -7.47 -6.45 -5.59
N LYS A 61 -7.24 -6.77 -6.87
CA LYS A 61 -5.89 -6.74 -7.45
C LYS A 61 -5.41 -5.32 -7.75
N MET A 62 -6.35 -4.45 -8.05
CA MET A 62 -6.14 -3.03 -8.32
C MET A 62 -7.41 -2.28 -7.93
N GLN A 63 -7.26 -1.11 -7.33
CA GLN A 63 -8.40 -0.29 -6.95
C GLN A 63 -8.14 1.17 -7.31
N HIS A 64 -9.18 1.86 -7.78
CA HIS A 64 -9.15 3.29 -8.02
C HIS A 64 -9.99 3.97 -6.94
N VAL A 65 -9.38 4.91 -6.24
CA VAL A 65 -10.03 5.64 -5.16
C VAL A 65 -9.85 7.14 -5.34
N THR A 66 -10.76 7.92 -4.78
CA THR A 66 -10.61 9.36 -4.66
C THR A 66 -10.44 9.71 -3.19
N ALA A 67 -9.35 10.32 -2.84
CA ALA A 67 -9.06 10.77 -1.48
C ALA A 67 -8.39 12.15 -1.52
N GLU A 68 -8.86 13.06 -0.66
CA GLU A 68 -8.32 14.44 -0.58
C GLU A 68 -8.27 15.14 -1.96
N ASP A 69 -9.34 15.01 -2.75
CA ASP A 69 -9.48 15.52 -4.12
C ASP A 69 -8.47 14.94 -5.14
N LYS A 70 -7.78 13.86 -4.79
CA LYS A 70 -6.83 13.17 -5.67
C LYS A 70 -7.41 11.86 -6.16
N GLN A 71 -7.21 11.59 -7.44
CA GLN A 71 -7.48 10.27 -8.03
C GLN A 71 -6.24 9.39 -7.86
N ILE A 72 -6.42 8.23 -7.25
CA ILE A 72 -5.33 7.34 -6.86
C ILE A 72 -5.61 5.94 -7.40
N CYS A 73 -4.64 5.38 -8.11
CA CYS A 73 -4.59 3.97 -8.47
C CYS A 73 -3.77 3.23 -7.39
N LEU A 74 -4.35 2.20 -6.80
CA LEU A 74 -3.70 1.32 -5.84
C LEU A 74 -3.37 -0.01 -6.52
N CYS A 75 -2.10 -0.39 -6.55
CA CYS A 75 -1.63 -1.66 -7.09
C CYS A 75 -0.42 -2.13 -6.30
N HIS A 76 -0.34 -3.42 -5.98
CA HIS A 76 0.84 -3.93 -5.27
C HIS A 76 2.12 -3.76 -6.07
N TYR A 77 2.06 -3.95 -7.39
CA TYR A 77 3.23 -3.85 -8.25
C TYR A 77 3.47 -2.42 -8.74
N PRO A 78 4.74 -2.03 -8.96
CA PRO A 78 5.07 -0.79 -9.64
C PRO A 78 4.62 -0.86 -11.12
N LEU A 79 3.89 0.15 -11.57
CA LEU A 79 3.37 0.24 -12.93
C LEU A 79 4.06 1.37 -13.69
N ALA A 80 4.41 1.12 -14.93
CA ALA A 80 4.96 2.15 -15.83
C ALA A 80 3.92 3.21 -16.18
N GLU A 81 2.67 2.79 -16.39
CA GLU A 81 1.50 3.64 -16.62
C GLU A 81 0.30 3.10 -15.86
N TRP A 82 -0.62 3.98 -15.47
CA TRP A 82 -1.86 3.65 -14.78
C TRP A 82 -2.98 4.57 -15.25
N TYR A 83 -4.21 4.26 -14.89
CA TYR A 83 -5.38 5.02 -15.32
C TYR A 83 -5.25 6.51 -14.98
N LYS A 84 -5.38 7.36 -16.00
CA LYS A 84 -5.22 8.81 -15.90
C LYS A 84 -3.84 9.30 -15.41
N SER A 85 -2.78 8.51 -15.55
CA SER A 85 -1.42 8.93 -15.19
C SER A 85 -0.99 10.23 -15.88
N ARG A 86 -1.44 10.46 -17.12
CA ARG A 86 -1.18 11.69 -17.86
C ARG A 86 -2.13 12.85 -17.53
N HIS A 87 -3.13 12.59 -16.70
CA HIS A 87 -4.16 13.57 -16.30
C HIS A 87 -4.14 13.84 -14.79
N GLY A 88 -3.00 13.66 -14.15
CA GLY A 88 -2.76 14.06 -12.76
C GLY A 88 -3.12 13.02 -11.71
N SER A 89 -3.48 11.79 -12.08
CA SER A 89 -3.70 10.74 -11.09
C SER A 89 -2.39 10.22 -10.49
N TRP A 90 -2.49 9.67 -9.28
CA TRP A 90 -1.38 9.10 -8.54
C TRP A 90 -1.38 7.58 -8.61
N LEU A 91 -0.21 6.98 -8.53
CA LEU A 91 -0.04 5.55 -8.26
C LEU A 91 0.52 5.37 -6.84
N ILE A 92 -0.09 4.49 -6.06
CA ILE A 92 0.50 4.00 -4.81
C ILE A 92 0.75 2.50 -5.00
N TYR A 93 2.00 2.11 -4.83
CA TYR A 93 2.47 0.74 -5.07
C TYR A 93 3.34 0.22 -3.91
N GLY A 94 3.61 -1.07 -3.90
CA GLY A 94 4.49 -1.74 -2.94
C GLY A 94 5.54 -2.60 -3.61
N HIS A 95 5.66 -3.84 -3.19
CA HIS A 95 6.45 -4.93 -3.78
C HIS A 95 7.98 -4.78 -3.68
N ILE A 96 8.53 -3.67 -4.12
CA ILE A 96 9.99 -3.48 -4.16
C ILE A 96 10.63 -3.17 -2.80
N HIS A 97 9.83 -3.02 -1.74
CA HIS A 97 10.32 -2.67 -0.40
C HIS A 97 11.19 -1.40 -0.44
N GLY A 98 12.34 -1.43 0.24
CA GLY A 98 13.35 -0.38 0.17
C GLY A 98 14.50 -0.67 -0.81
N ALA A 99 14.29 -1.56 -1.78
CA ALA A 99 15.32 -1.85 -2.79
C ALA A 99 15.60 -0.63 -3.67
N ARG A 100 16.85 -0.46 -4.05
CA ARG A 100 17.35 0.61 -4.93
C ARG A 100 17.93 0.00 -6.19
N ASP A 101 17.10 -0.81 -6.85
CA ASP A 101 17.40 -1.52 -8.09
C ASP A 101 16.92 -0.74 -9.33
N GLU A 102 16.98 -1.39 -10.48
CA GLU A 102 16.52 -0.82 -11.75
C GLU A 102 15.04 -0.42 -11.75
N VAL A 103 14.19 -1.17 -11.01
CA VAL A 103 12.77 -0.85 -10.88
C VAL A 103 12.59 0.45 -10.08
N TYR A 104 13.31 0.58 -8.98
CA TYR A 104 13.32 1.80 -8.18
C TYR A 104 13.77 3.02 -9.02
N GLU A 105 14.87 2.89 -9.76
CA GLU A 105 15.39 3.97 -10.61
C GLU A 105 14.39 4.38 -11.69
N PHE A 106 13.68 3.41 -12.27
CA PHE A 106 12.61 3.70 -13.22
C PHE A 106 11.43 4.41 -12.53
N MET A 107 10.95 3.89 -11.40
CA MET A 107 9.80 4.46 -10.69
C MET A 107 10.08 5.88 -10.16
N LYS A 108 11.32 6.17 -9.81
CA LYS A 108 11.76 7.50 -9.39
C LYS A 108 11.54 8.57 -10.47
N THR A 109 11.51 8.16 -11.75
CA THR A 109 11.20 9.08 -12.88
C THR A 109 9.71 9.41 -12.99
N ARG A 110 8.84 8.73 -12.25
CA ARG A 110 7.39 8.94 -12.28
C ARG A 110 6.98 9.92 -11.18
N GLU A 111 6.60 11.14 -11.55
CA GLU A 111 6.31 12.22 -10.60
C GLU A 111 5.24 11.90 -9.56
N ARG A 112 4.24 11.11 -9.94
CA ARG A 112 3.09 10.79 -9.10
C ARG A 112 3.00 9.30 -8.78
N ALA A 113 4.12 8.64 -8.58
CA ALA A 113 4.20 7.27 -8.11
C ALA A 113 4.86 7.22 -6.74
N LEU A 114 4.18 6.63 -5.76
CA LEU A 114 4.58 6.58 -4.36
C LEU A 114 4.70 5.15 -3.88
N ASN A 115 5.83 4.82 -3.26
CA ASN A 115 6.07 3.52 -2.66
C ASN A 115 5.49 3.48 -1.24
N ALA A 116 4.53 2.58 -1.01
CA ALA A 116 3.88 2.36 0.29
C ALA A 116 4.59 1.30 1.15
N GLY A 117 5.78 0.85 0.75
CA GLY A 117 6.55 -0.14 1.51
C GLY A 117 6.71 0.27 2.97
N ALA A 118 6.41 -0.65 3.90
CA ALA A 118 6.45 -0.38 5.33
C ALA A 118 7.81 0.13 5.80
N CYS A 119 8.90 -0.41 5.24
CA CYS A 119 10.27 -0.06 5.63
C CYS A 119 10.65 1.40 5.35
N ILE A 120 10.04 2.06 4.35
CA ILE A 120 10.26 3.48 4.07
C ILE A 120 9.22 4.39 4.73
N ASN A 121 8.21 3.80 5.36
CA ASN A 121 7.10 4.50 6.02
C ASN A 121 7.07 4.24 7.54
N ASN A 122 8.23 3.99 8.15
CA ASN A 122 8.41 3.81 9.60
C ASN A 122 7.55 2.68 10.21
N TYR A 123 7.17 1.69 9.41
CA TYR A 123 6.33 0.56 9.82
C TYR A 123 5.02 0.97 10.48
N THR A 124 4.46 2.11 10.05
CA THR A 124 3.17 2.62 10.50
C THR A 124 2.26 2.95 9.33
N PRO A 125 0.94 2.89 9.49
CA PRO A 125 0.02 3.48 8.53
C PRO A 125 0.29 4.98 8.37
N VAL A 126 0.22 5.47 7.14
CA VAL A 126 0.52 6.87 6.81
C VAL A 126 -0.59 7.48 5.97
N SER A 127 -0.81 8.77 6.14
CA SER A 127 -1.67 9.56 5.27
C SER A 127 -1.00 9.81 3.92
N PHE A 128 -1.77 10.28 2.93
CA PHE A 128 -1.23 10.64 1.62
C PHE A 128 -0.08 11.65 1.71
N ASN A 129 -0.23 12.70 2.50
CA ASN A 129 0.80 13.73 2.64
C ASN A 129 2.06 13.20 3.34
N GLU A 130 1.90 12.31 4.31
CA GLU A 130 3.05 11.64 4.96
C GLU A 130 3.76 10.72 3.96
N LEU A 131 3.01 9.98 3.14
CA LEU A 131 3.56 9.12 2.09
C LEU A 131 4.42 9.91 1.09
N VAL A 132 3.94 11.07 0.65
CA VAL A 132 4.70 11.98 -0.22
C VAL A 132 6.01 12.40 0.44
N ARG A 133 5.97 12.85 1.70
CA ARG A 133 7.17 13.26 2.44
C ARG A 133 8.17 12.12 2.62
N ASN A 134 7.68 10.94 2.97
CA ASN A 134 8.52 9.77 3.21
C ASN A 134 9.23 9.30 1.92
N ASN A 135 8.52 9.29 0.79
CA ASN A 135 9.09 8.97 -0.51
C ASN A 135 10.18 9.97 -0.90
N LYS A 136 9.91 11.27 -0.73
CA LYS A 136 10.89 12.32 -0.98
C LYS A 136 12.14 12.14 -0.12
N ALA A 137 11.98 11.95 1.18
CA ALA A 137 13.09 11.72 2.11
C ALA A 137 13.89 10.46 1.77
N PHE A 138 13.22 9.41 1.31
CA PHE A 138 13.88 8.17 0.88
C PHE A 138 14.73 8.40 -0.38
N GLN A 139 14.22 9.17 -1.35
CA GLN A 139 14.94 9.51 -2.58
C GLN A 139 16.12 10.44 -2.34
N GLU A 140 15.99 11.42 -1.43
CA GLU A 140 17.08 12.37 -1.10
C GLU A 140 18.30 11.69 -0.46
N LYS A 141 18.14 10.52 0.15
CA LYS A 141 19.26 9.75 0.70
C LYS A 141 20.10 9.02 -0.35
N ASP A 142 19.74 9.13 -1.63
CA ASP A 142 20.51 8.59 -2.77
C ASP A 142 21.63 9.54 -3.22
N SER A 143 21.63 10.75 -2.77
CA SER A 143 22.59 11.78 -3.18
C SER A 143 23.81 11.88 -2.28
#